data_49ac0ebbc37649887217e7caf52cbb42
#
_entry.id   49ac0ebbc37649887217e7caf52cbb42
#
_cell.length_a   1.000
_cell.length_b   1.000
_cell.length_c   1.000
_cell.angle_alpha   90.00
_cell.angle_beta   90.00
_cell.angle_gamma   90.00
#
_symmetry.space_group_name_H-M   'P 1'
#
loop_
_entity.id
_entity.type
_entity.pdbx_description
1 polymer ?
#
loop_
_entity_poly.entity_id
_entity_poly.type
_entity_poly.pdbx_seq_one_letter_code
_entity_poly.pdbx_strand_id
1 'polypeptide(L)'
;MKQYVLVAGVDYEFKGVDFRVIADRRRAWLERRNTKKEDLRFVTMDVRSGEVQVRTVTFAGGRRTEAVTATKAFTPVTRASYATSGGHTRFKPNQPGVMGITDVFHRVVTIGAISPGTVMELSIFSHGWMGGPILVNSTDDRTHEVAVPMPIGPPVVTLVPVAGTSRDPDDKDGRSGLDFRAPTMDTADLDSFRKAFHTDGISWLWGCAFPKVVNHSLWAMQHAPTYRSSGLAEDTVLRLDDVTPDDVASLEDVLHPLLGTFPSRQTITLKFGFLRWAFCAKNQSSYAVALAAATQRPVRAALLGTYAEYDTTGDMLMNVPAKFGAHFAFYKNYLGLPLDPEGRRYGVYPPALVCAPAPAP
;
A
#
# COMPACT_ATOMS: atom_id res chain seq x y z
N MET A 1 1.03 -13.01 25.38
CA MET A 1 -0.24 -12.84 24.63
C MET A 1 0.10 -12.31 23.24
N LYS A 2 -0.36 -12.98 22.18
CA LYS A 2 -0.17 -12.52 20.81
C LYS A 2 -1.21 -11.45 20.45
N GLN A 3 -0.78 -10.39 19.77
CA GLN A 3 -1.65 -9.28 19.38
C GLN A 3 -1.80 -9.17 17.86
N TYR A 4 -3.00 -8.79 17.43
CA TYR A 4 -3.37 -8.59 16.03
C TYR A 4 -4.10 -7.25 15.91
N VAL A 5 -3.63 -6.39 15.03
CA VAL A 5 -4.25 -5.10 14.74
C VAL A 5 -4.90 -5.19 13.35
N LEU A 6 -6.23 -5.06 13.32
CA LEU A 6 -7.04 -5.22 12.11
C LEU A 6 -7.76 -3.89 11.84
N VAL A 7 -7.50 -3.29 10.72
CA VAL A 7 -8.02 -1.97 10.36
C VAL A 7 -8.97 -2.11 9.19
N ALA A 8 -10.17 -1.58 9.32
CA ALA A 8 -11.18 -1.56 8.27
C ALA A 8 -11.41 -0.12 7.79
N GLY A 9 -11.04 0.17 6.55
CA GLY A 9 -11.30 1.45 5.88
C GLY A 9 -12.76 1.58 5.42
N VAL A 10 -13.02 2.62 4.65
CA VAL A 10 -14.35 2.92 4.11
C VAL A 10 -14.39 2.58 2.61
N ASP A 11 -15.46 1.96 2.17
CA ASP A 11 -15.80 1.87 0.75
C ASP A 11 -16.33 3.21 0.26
N TYR A 12 -15.42 4.13 -0.05
CA TYR A 12 -15.74 5.47 -0.53
C TYR A 12 -16.35 5.49 -1.94
N GLU A 13 -16.24 4.38 -2.67
CA GLU A 13 -16.90 4.21 -3.96
C GLU A 13 -18.36 3.77 -3.82
N PHE A 14 -18.79 3.41 -2.61
CA PHE A 14 -20.14 2.94 -2.28
C PHE A 14 -20.59 1.74 -3.14
N LYS A 15 -19.67 0.87 -3.50
CA LYS A 15 -19.91 -0.34 -4.31
C LYS A 15 -20.33 -1.56 -3.50
N GLY A 16 -20.44 -1.40 -2.18
CA GLY A 16 -20.93 -2.45 -1.28
C GLY A 16 -19.86 -3.34 -0.67
N VAL A 17 -18.59 -2.93 -0.74
CA VAL A 17 -17.51 -3.63 -0.03
C VAL A 17 -17.57 -3.28 1.46
N ASP A 18 -17.69 -4.28 2.32
CA ASP A 18 -17.62 -4.11 3.77
C ASP A 18 -16.29 -4.60 4.33
N PHE A 19 -15.33 -3.68 4.45
CA PHE A 19 -13.99 -3.97 4.99
C PHE A 19 -14.02 -4.44 6.44
N ARG A 20 -15.02 -4.04 7.23
CA ARG A 20 -15.19 -4.53 8.60
C ARG A 20 -15.55 -6.01 8.62
N VAL A 21 -16.43 -6.45 7.76
CA VAL A 21 -16.78 -7.88 7.61
C VAL A 21 -15.55 -8.70 7.21
N ILE A 22 -14.72 -8.18 6.30
CA ILE A 22 -13.48 -8.85 5.88
C ILE A 22 -12.50 -8.94 7.06
N ALA A 23 -12.32 -7.86 7.83
CA ALA A 23 -11.48 -7.85 9.02
C ALA A 23 -11.96 -8.86 10.07
N ASP A 24 -13.27 -8.98 10.30
CA ASP A 24 -13.84 -9.97 11.21
C ASP A 24 -13.64 -11.41 10.73
N ARG A 25 -13.72 -11.65 9.41
CA ARG A 25 -13.39 -12.95 8.80
C ARG A 25 -11.90 -13.30 8.99
N ARG A 26 -11.00 -12.32 8.81
CA ARG A 26 -9.57 -12.51 9.08
C ARG A 26 -9.33 -12.85 10.53
N ARG A 27 -9.94 -12.11 11.46
CA ARG A 27 -9.89 -12.42 12.90
C ARG A 27 -10.30 -13.86 13.18
N ALA A 28 -11.46 -14.26 12.67
CA ALA A 28 -11.97 -15.62 12.88
C ALA A 28 -11.05 -16.70 12.27
N TRP A 29 -10.43 -16.40 11.13
CA TRP A 29 -9.44 -17.28 10.52
C TRP A 29 -8.18 -17.42 11.38
N LEU A 30 -7.64 -16.32 11.90
CA LEU A 30 -6.48 -16.30 12.79
C LEU A 30 -6.77 -17.08 14.09
N GLU A 31 -7.96 -16.90 14.66
CA GLU A 31 -8.37 -17.61 15.85
C GLU A 31 -8.48 -19.14 15.63
N ARG A 32 -9.05 -19.56 14.50
CA ARG A 32 -9.11 -21.01 14.15
C ARG A 32 -7.73 -21.63 13.98
N ARG A 33 -6.73 -20.88 13.56
CA ARG A 33 -5.34 -21.35 13.41
C ARG A 33 -4.55 -21.37 14.71
N ASN A 34 -5.09 -20.88 15.80
CA ASN A 34 -4.49 -20.94 17.12
C ASN A 34 -4.62 -22.36 17.74
N THR A 35 -4.01 -23.32 17.08
CA THR A 35 -4.03 -24.73 17.53
C THR A 35 -3.32 -24.95 18.88
N LYS A 36 -2.38 -24.08 19.21
CA LYS A 36 -1.64 -24.13 20.49
C LYS A 36 -2.43 -23.53 21.65
N LYS A 37 -3.63 -22.98 21.41
CA LYS A 37 -4.47 -22.32 22.42
C LYS A 37 -3.72 -21.25 23.22
N GLU A 38 -2.94 -20.44 22.51
CA GLU A 38 -2.25 -19.29 23.08
C GLU A 38 -3.25 -18.14 23.31
N ASP A 39 -2.96 -17.31 24.30
CA ASP A 39 -3.76 -16.11 24.54
C ASP A 39 -3.62 -15.11 23.40
N LEU A 40 -4.75 -14.64 22.89
CA LEU A 40 -4.84 -13.73 21.74
C LEU A 40 -5.51 -12.43 22.14
N ARG A 41 -5.06 -11.33 21.55
CA ARG A 41 -5.71 -10.04 21.61
C ARG A 41 -5.87 -9.48 20.22
N PHE A 42 -7.10 -9.19 19.84
CA PHE A 42 -7.45 -8.55 18.58
C PHE A 42 -7.85 -7.10 18.86
N VAL A 43 -7.23 -6.16 18.19
CA VAL A 43 -7.63 -4.76 18.15
C VAL A 43 -8.19 -4.48 16.77
N THR A 44 -9.50 -4.31 16.66
CA THR A 44 -10.16 -3.98 15.39
C THR A 44 -10.49 -2.49 15.40
N MET A 45 -9.97 -1.76 14.42
CA MET A 45 -10.17 -0.33 14.22
C MET A 45 -11.06 -0.13 12.99
N ASP A 46 -12.30 0.28 13.19
CA ASP A 46 -13.28 0.50 12.10
C ASP A 46 -13.42 1.99 11.83
N VAL A 47 -12.82 2.43 10.72
CA VAL A 47 -12.83 3.84 10.30
C VAL A 47 -14.23 4.33 10.02
N ARG A 48 -15.10 3.48 9.43
CA ARG A 48 -16.48 3.85 9.09
C ARG A 48 -17.32 4.17 10.30
N SER A 49 -17.25 3.34 11.34
CA SER A 49 -18.05 3.54 12.57
C SER A 49 -17.36 4.42 13.61
N GLY A 50 -16.04 4.66 13.46
CA GLY A 50 -15.23 5.35 14.46
C GLY A 50 -14.97 4.48 15.70
N GLU A 51 -15.19 3.17 15.62
CA GLU A 51 -15.10 2.26 16.75
C GLU A 51 -13.72 1.58 16.82
N VAL A 52 -13.19 1.47 18.03
CA VAL A 52 -12.07 0.59 18.35
C VAL A 52 -12.58 -0.53 19.24
N GLN A 53 -12.55 -1.76 18.75
CA GLN A 53 -12.94 -2.95 19.49
C GLN A 53 -11.70 -3.72 19.93
N VAL A 54 -11.62 -4.07 21.19
CA VAL A 54 -10.60 -4.94 21.73
C VAL A 54 -11.25 -6.24 22.18
N ARG A 55 -10.82 -7.35 21.59
CA ARG A 55 -11.25 -8.69 21.91
C ARG A 55 -10.07 -9.49 22.44
N THR A 56 -10.19 -9.97 23.68
CA THR A 56 -9.16 -10.82 24.31
C THR A 56 -9.72 -12.23 24.46
N VAL A 57 -8.98 -13.20 23.95
CA VAL A 57 -9.28 -14.63 24.07
C VAL A 57 -8.18 -15.24 24.91
N THR A 58 -8.56 -15.88 26.04
CA THR A 58 -7.59 -16.53 26.93
C THR A 58 -7.95 -18.00 27.12
N PHE A 59 -6.93 -18.79 27.38
CA PHE A 59 -7.04 -20.22 27.61
C PHE A 59 -6.41 -20.58 28.96
N ALA A 60 -7.25 -20.97 29.93
CA ALA A 60 -6.81 -21.38 31.25
C ALA A 60 -7.42 -22.74 31.60
N GLY A 61 -6.59 -23.71 31.98
CA GLY A 61 -7.06 -25.06 32.33
C GLY A 61 -7.84 -25.76 31.22
N GLY A 62 -7.50 -25.47 29.95
CA GLY A 62 -8.21 -26.02 28.76
C GLY A 62 -9.52 -25.30 28.42
N ARG A 63 -9.98 -24.37 29.25
CA ARG A 63 -11.20 -23.58 29.01
C ARG A 63 -10.87 -22.29 28.27
N ARG A 64 -11.61 -22.02 27.18
CA ARG A 64 -11.60 -20.76 26.46
C ARG A 64 -12.50 -19.73 27.16
N THR A 65 -11.99 -18.55 27.41
CA THR A 65 -12.78 -17.38 27.82
C THR A 65 -12.56 -16.23 26.87
N GLU A 66 -13.53 -15.33 26.81
CA GLU A 66 -13.51 -14.20 25.88
C GLU A 66 -14.02 -12.94 26.59
N ALA A 67 -13.32 -11.83 26.39
CA ALA A 67 -13.75 -10.50 26.80
C ALA A 67 -13.71 -9.56 25.60
N VAL A 68 -14.76 -8.77 25.42
CA VAL A 68 -14.88 -7.80 24.32
C VAL A 68 -15.22 -6.44 24.92
N THR A 69 -14.44 -5.44 24.55
CA THR A 69 -14.73 -4.03 24.83
C THR A 69 -14.75 -3.26 23.51
N ALA A 70 -15.70 -2.35 23.36
CA ALA A 70 -15.80 -1.49 22.18
C ALA A 70 -15.93 -0.04 22.64
N THR A 71 -15.20 0.85 22.00
CA THR A 71 -15.21 2.28 22.32
C THR A 71 -15.37 3.06 21.02
N LYS A 72 -16.35 3.95 20.97
CA LYS A 72 -16.50 4.94 19.89
C LYS A 72 -15.57 6.11 20.19
N ALA A 73 -14.33 5.99 19.75
CA ALA A 73 -13.29 6.97 20.02
C ALA A 73 -13.16 8.04 18.93
N PHE A 74 -13.76 7.81 17.76
CA PHE A 74 -13.63 8.66 16.59
C PHE A 74 -14.97 9.03 16.00
N THR A 75 -15.00 10.10 15.21
CA THR A 75 -16.17 10.53 14.45
C THR A 75 -16.47 9.53 13.33
N PRO A 76 -17.71 9.02 13.23
CA PRO A 76 -18.09 8.11 12.15
C PRO A 76 -18.03 8.78 10.77
N VAL A 77 -17.63 8.00 9.77
CA VAL A 77 -17.65 8.41 8.36
C VAL A 77 -18.95 7.95 7.72
N THR A 78 -19.65 8.86 7.10
CA THR A 78 -20.91 8.61 6.42
C THR A 78 -20.85 9.10 4.96
N ARG A 79 -21.89 8.83 4.18
CA ARG A 79 -21.98 9.37 2.81
C ARG A 79 -21.93 10.91 2.79
N ALA A 80 -22.45 11.59 3.82
CA ALA A 80 -22.38 13.04 3.97
C ALA A 80 -20.94 13.56 4.16
N SER A 81 -20.03 12.72 4.59
CA SER A 81 -18.59 13.04 4.72
C SER A 81 -17.88 13.22 3.38
N TYR A 82 -18.55 12.93 2.27
CA TYR A 82 -17.97 12.97 0.93
C TYR A 82 -18.58 14.05 0.06
N ALA A 83 -17.76 14.52 -0.90
CA ALA A 83 -18.17 15.30 -2.06
C ALA A 83 -17.88 14.51 -3.33
N THR A 84 -18.78 14.61 -4.32
CA THR A 84 -18.57 14.01 -5.64
C THR A 84 -18.49 15.13 -6.67
N SER A 85 -17.39 15.19 -7.39
CA SER A 85 -17.15 16.14 -8.47
C SER A 85 -16.37 15.47 -9.60
N GLY A 86 -16.77 15.72 -10.85
CA GLY A 86 -16.08 15.16 -12.02
C GLY A 86 -16.05 13.62 -12.05
N GLY A 87 -17.01 12.93 -11.41
CA GLY A 87 -17.02 11.48 -11.32
C GLY A 87 -16.13 10.90 -10.20
N HIS A 88 -15.45 11.74 -9.43
CA HIS A 88 -14.60 11.33 -8.32
C HIS A 88 -15.27 11.63 -6.97
N THR A 89 -15.28 10.64 -6.09
CA THR A 89 -15.76 10.78 -4.71
C THR A 89 -14.55 11.03 -3.81
N ARG A 90 -14.53 12.16 -3.11
CA ARG A 90 -13.46 12.58 -2.20
C ARG A 90 -14.00 12.87 -0.81
N PHE A 91 -13.22 12.49 0.19
CA PHE A 91 -13.48 12.88 1.58
C PHE A 91 -13.33 14.40 1.72
N LYS A 92 -14.32 15.06 2.34
CA LYS A 92 -14.29 16.51 2.54
C LYS A 92 -13.20 16.90 3.54
N PRO A 93 -12.48 18.00 3.34
CA PRO A 93 -11.54 18.52 4.33
C PRO A 93 -12.24 18.98 5.61
N ASN A 94 -11.46 19.30 6.63
CA ASN A 94 -11.92 19.87 7.90
C ASN A 94 -12.97 19.00 8.63
N GLN A 95 -12.77 17.69 8.64
CA GLN A 95 -13.57 16.76 9.44
C GLN A 95 -12.75 16.23 10.62
N PRO A 96 -12.71 16.96 11.74
CA PRO A 96 -11.90 16.59 12.89
C PRO A 96 -12.40 15.31 13.56
N GLY A 97 -11.49 14.59 14.21
CA GLY A 97 -11.81 13.40 14.99
C GLY A 97 -12.11 12.15 14.17
N VAL A 98 -12.02 12.19 12.85
CA VAL A 98 -12.08 10.98 12.01
C VAL A 98 -10.78 10.23 12.09
N MET A 99 -10.87 8.91 12.26
CA MET A 99 -9.71 8.01 12.34
C MET A 99 -8.91 8.03 11.03
N GLY A 100 -7.60 8.23 11.14
CA GLY A 100 -6.65 8.17 10.03
C GLY A 100 -5.56 7.12 10.24
N ILE A 101 -4.69 7.01 9.26
CA ILE A 101 -3.57 6.05 9.31
C ILE A 101 -2.61 6.32 10.47
N THR A 102 -2.45 7.58 10.85
CA THR A 102 -1.61 7.99 11.99
C THR A 102 -2.16 7.47 13.32
N ASP A 103 -3.48 7.41 13.49
CA ASP A 103 -4.10 6.83 14.69
C ASP A 103 -3.84 5.32 14.78
N VAL A 104 -3.85 4.64 13.63
CA VAL A 104 -3.48 3.21 13.54
C VAL A 104 -2.04 3.01 13.99
N PHE A 105 -1.11 3.82 13.50
CA PHE A 105 0.31 3.69 13.84
C PHE A 105 0.57 4.07 15.30
N HIS A 106 -0.08 5.10 15.80
CA HIS A 106 -0.01 5.46 17.22
C HIS A 106 -0.47 4.30 18.12
N ARG A 107 -1.50 3.55 17.71
CA ARG A 107 -1.90 2.34 18.42
C ARG A 107 -0.79 1.29 18.44
N VAL A 108 -0.10 1.06 17.32
CA VAL A 108 1.02 0.11 17.26
C VAL A 108 2.21 0.60 18.07
N VAL A 109 2.55 1.90 18.00
CA VAL A 109 3.57 2.54 18.85
C VAL A 109 3.28 2.29 20.34
N THR A 110 2.04 2.53 20.75
CA THR A 110 1.59 2.27 22.14
C THR A 110 1.79 0.80 22.54
N ILE A 111 1.47 -0.14 21.65
CA ILE A 111 1.72 -1.57 21.90
C ILE A 111 3.22 -1.81 22.05
N GLY A 112 4.05 -1.24 21.20
CA GLY A 112 5.51 -1.38 21.25
C GLY A 112 6.13 -0.86 22.54
N ALA A 113 5.60 0.26 23.05
CA ALA A 113 6.04 0.83 24.32
C ALA A 113 5.63 -0.02 25.53
N ILE A 114 4.44 -0.63 25.54
CA ILE A 114 3.87 -1.34 26.69
C ILE A 114 4.13 -2.85 26.64
N SER A 115 4.07 -3.45 25.46
CA SER A 115 4.12 -4.90 25.24
C SER A 115 4.94 -5.23 23.98
N PRO A 116 6.24 -4.94 23.98
CA PRO A 116 7.08 -5.16 22.80
C PRO A 116 7.11 -6.64 22.38
N GLY A 117 7.29 -6.87 21.08
CA GLY A 117 7.40 -8.21 20.51
C GLY A 117 6.10 -9.02 20.49
N THR A 118 4.95 -8.38 20.61
CA THR A 118 3.67 -9.10 20.71
C THR A 118 2.79 -8.99 19.47
N VAL A 119 3.01 -8.02 18.58
CA VAL A 119 2.23 -7.87 17.34
C VAL A 119 2.63 -8.93 16.33
N MET A 120 1.72 -9.85 16.08
CA MET A 120 1.86 -10.92 15.09
C MET A 120 1.41 -10.47 13.70
N GLU A 121 0.42 -9.58 13.64
CA GLU A 121 -0.10 -9.09 12.38
C GLU A 121 -0.68 -7.69 12.53
N LEU A 122 -0.31 -6.80 11.59
CA LEU A 122 -1.01 -5.56 11.29
C LEU A 122 -1.66 -5.73 9.92
N SER A 123 -2.99 -5.78 9.86
CA SER A 123 -3.76 -5.92 8.62
C SER A 123 -4.59 -4.69 8.35
N ILE A 124 -4.45 -4.10 7.17
CA ILE A 124 -5.22 -2.93 6.72
C ILE A 124 -6.08 -3.34 5.53
N PHE A 125 -7.39 -3.40 5.75
CA PHE A 125 -8.42 -3.70 4.75
C PHE A 125 -9.01 -2.39 4.26
N SER A 126 -8.65 -1.98 3.07
CA SER A 126 -9.11 -0.71 2.49
C SER A 126 -8.93 -0.73 0.98
N HIS A 127 -9.45 0.25 0.28
CA HIS A 127 -8.90 0.58 -1.03
C HIS A 127 -7.42 0.92 -0.91
N GLY A 128 -6.69 0.90 -2.02
CA GLY A 128 -5.26 1.18 -1.96
C GLY A 128 -4.68 1.55 -3.33
N TRP A 129 -3.54 2.18 -3.28
CA TRP A 129 -2.70 2.51 -4.43
C TRP A 129 -1.23 2.32 -4.02
N MET A 130 -0.29 2.51 -4.96
CA MET A 130 1.13 2.30 -4.65
C MET A 130 1.65 3.19 -3.51
N GLY A 131 1.10 4.40 -3.36
CA GLY A 131 1.49 5.37 -2.32
C GLY A 131 0.92 5.10 -0.94
N GLY A 132 -0.05 4.18 -0.81
CA GLY A 132 -0.56 3.76 0.49
C GLY A 132 -1.99 3.23 0.51
N PRO A 133 -2.44 2.75 1.66
CA PRO A 133 -3.84 2.41 1.89
C PRO A 133 -4.71 3.66 1.88
N ILE A 134 -5.88 3.54 1.29
CA ILE A 134 -6.90 4.59 1.22
C ILE A 134 -7.98 4.24 2.24
N LEU A 135 -7.93 4.90 3.40
CA LEU A 135 -8.90 4.64 4.47
C LEU A 135 -10.23 5.35 4.22
N VAL A 136 -10.17 6.59 3.70
CA VAL A 136 -11.35 7.41 3.44
C VAL A 136 -11.32 8.14 2.09
N ASN A 137 -10.24 8.09 1.34
CA ASN A 137 -10.00 8.84 0.10
C ASN A 137 -9.92 10.36 0.34
N SER A 138 -9.11 10.76 1.32
CA SER A 138 -8.74 12.14 1.60
C SER A 138 -7.77 12.69 0.54
N THR A 139 -7.62 14.00 0.52
CA THR A 139 -6.66 14.70 -0.35
C THR A 139 -5.52 15.23 0.53
N ASP A 140 -4.30 15.04 0.09
CA ASP A 140 -3.16 15.79 0.61
C ASP A 140 -3.02 17.04 -0.26
N ASP A 141 -3.53 18.16 0.23
CA ASP A 141 -3.54 19.44 -0.49
C ASP A 141 -2.43 20.41 -0.03
N ARG A 142 -1.49 19.94 0.82
CA ARG A 142 -0.31 20.71 1.21
C ARG A 142 0.77 20.72 0.14
N THR A 143 0.40 20.95 -1.07
CA THR A 143 1.30 21.43 -2.10
C THR A 143 1.51 22.92 -1.88
N HIS A 144 2.74 23.36 -1.64
CA HIS A 144 3.06 24.78 -1.71
C HIS A 144 3.56 25.09 -3.13
N GLU A 145 3.14 26.24 -3.62
CA GLU A 145 3.56 26.71 -4.93
C GLU A 145 4.94 27.38 -4.81
N VAL A 146 5.92 26.89 -5.55
CA VAL A 146 7.22 27.52 -5.65
C VAL A 146 7.30 28.34 -6.95
N ALA A 147 7.70 29.59 -6.83
CA ALA A 147 7.94 30.45 -7.95
C ALA A 147 9.19 29.99 -8.70
N VAL A 148 9.02 29.45 -9.91
CA VAL A 148 10.12 29.07 -10.79
C VAL A 148 10.26 30.14 -11.87
N PRO A 149 11.40 30.84 -11.99
CA PRO A 149 11.63 31.79 -13.09
C PRO A 149 11.67 31.04 -14.41
N MET A 150 10.84 31.45 -15.36
CA MET A 150 10.90 30.94 -16.72
C MET A 150 12.19 31.42 -17.40
N PRO A 151 12.93 30.54 -18.09
CA PRO A 151 14.24 30.88 -18.65
C PRO A 151 14.21 31.82 -19.89
N ILE A 152 13.04 32.10 -20.45
CA ILE A 152 12.90 32.94 -21.66
C ILE A 152 11.64 33.80 -21.56
N GLY A 153 11.78 35.13 -21.60
CA GLY A 153 10.70 36.12 -21.58
C GLY A 153 10.69 37.05 -20.37
N PRO A 154 9.75 38.01 -20.28
CA PRO A 154 9.59 38.77 -19.06
C PRO A 154 9.35 37.81 -17.91
N PRO A 155 9.78 38.09 -16.68
CA PRO A 155 9.73 37.13 -15.56
C PRO A 155 8.28 36.76 -15.24
N VAL A 156 7.80 35.69 -15.89
CA VAL A 156 6.54 35.05 -15.53
C VAL A 156 6.91 34.03 -14.46
N VAL A 157 6.47 34.29 -13.25
CA VAL A 157 6.58 33.36 -12.14
C VAL A 157 5.56 32.26 -12.38
N THR A 158 6.01 31.08 -12.77
CA THR A 158 5.15 29.90 -12.81
C THR A 158 5.15 29.28 -11.43
N LEU A 159 3.97 29.19 -10.81
CA LEU A 159 3.78 28.47 -9.56
C LEU A 159 3.77 26.96 -9.85
N VAL A 160 4.76 26.26 -9.35
CA VAL A 160 4.85 24.81 -9.47
C VAL A 160 4.49 24.20 -8.13
N PRO A 161 3.50 23.31 -8.06
CA PRO A 161 3.16 22.63 -6.81
C PRO A 161 4.33 21.71 -6.40
N VAL A 162 4.84 21.92 -5.20
CA VAL A 162 5.88 21.07 -4.60
C VAL A 162 5.25 20.32 -3.42
N ALA A 163 5.42 19.00 -3.40
CA ALA A 163 4.93 18.16 -2.31
C ALA A 163 5.50 18.67 -0.96
N GLY A 164 4.64 18.87 0.01
CA GLY A 164 5.02 19.28 1.35
C GLY A 164 5.94 18.28 2.03
N THR A 165 6.84 18.77 2.90
CA THR A 165 7.75 17.91 3.67
C THR A 165 7.10 17.30 4.91
N SER A 166 5.92 17.76 5.29
CA SER A 166 5.15 17.28 6.43
C SER A 166 3.76 16.82 5.98
N ARG A 167 3.17 15.89 6.73
CA ARG A 167 1.83 15.36 6.43
C ARG A 167 0.74 16.42 6.64
N ASP A 168 -0.27 16.42 5.78
CA ASP A 168 -1.48 17.21 5.98
C ASP A 168 -2.27 16.69 7.20
N PRO A 169 -2.63 17.51 8.19
CA PRO A 169 -3.45 17.08 9.32
C PRO A 169 -4.83 16.55 8.92
N ASP A 170 -5.36 17.00 7.79
CA ASP A 170 -6.66 16.55 7.28
C ASP A 170 -6.57 15.26 6.47
N ASP A 171 -5.36 14.87 6.03
CA ASP A 171 -5.17 13.64 5.29
C ASP A 171 -5.23 12.42 6.23
N LYS A 172 -6.12 11.49 5.92
CA LYS A 172 -6.37 10.28 6.72
C LYS A 172 -5.78 9.02 6.09
N ASP A 173 -5.32 9.11 4.85
CA ASP A 173 -4.83 7.98 4.06
C ASP A 173 -3.32 7.77 4.22
N GLY A 174 -2.80 6.63 3.76
CA GLY A 174 -1.37 6.32 3.80
C GLY A 174 -0.56 7.16 2.79
N ARG A 175 0.62 7.64 3.22
CA ARG A 175 1.58 8.38 2.38
C ARG A 175 2.99 7.84 2.59
N SER A 176 3.49 7.05 1.64
CA SER A 176 4.78 6.36 1.75
C SER A 176 5.96 7.27 2.06
N GLY A 177 5.95 8.48 1.53
CA GLY A 177 7.02 9.46 1.76
C GLY A 177 6.93 10.22 3.08
N LEU A 178 5.85 10.09 3.87
CA LEU A 178 5.57 10.94 5.02
C LEU A 178 5.31 10.20 6.32
N ASP A 179 4.69 9.02 6.26
CA ASP A 179 4.13 8.35 7.45
C ASP A 179 5.18 7.87 8.45
N PHE A 180 6.34 7.43 7.96
CA PHE A 180 7.38 6.79 8.77
C PHE A 180 8.60 7.69 9.03
N ARG A 181 8.40 8.98 9.04
CA ARG A 181 9.44 9.98 9.32
C ARG A 181 8.88 11.18 10.09
N ALA A 182 9.76 11.92 10.74
CA ALA A 182 9.40 13.18 11.38
C ALA A 182 8.80 14.19 10.35
N PRO A 183 7.80 14.98 10.72
CA PRO A 183 7.21 15.07 12.06
C PRO A 183 6.09 14.05 12.33
N THR A 184 5.70 13.23 11.36
CA THR A 184 4.56 12.28 11.51
C THR A 184 4.90 11.16 12.51
N MET A 185 6.09 10.62 12.40
CA MET A 185 6.64 9.61 13.30
C MET A 185 8.09 9.97 13.59
N ASP A 186 8.39 10.34 14.82
CA ASP A 186 9.76 10.66 15.22
C ASP A 186 10.59 9.38 15.44
N THR A 187 11.85 9.54 15.79
CA THR A 187 12.77 8.40 15.99
C THR A 187 12.34 7.50 17.13
N ALA A 188 11.79 8.06 18.21
CA ALA A 188 11.34 7.28 19.39
C ALA A 188 10.06 6.50 19.07
N ASP A 189 9.14 7.12 18.36
CA ASP A 189 7.92 6.49 17.88
C ASP A 189 8.23 5.40 16.87
N LEU A 190 9.13 5.63 15.92
CA LEU A 190 9.56 4.62 14.94
C LEU A 190 10.23 3.42 15.62
N ASP A 191 11.04 3.66 16.65
CA ASP A 191 11.65 2.59 17.43
C ASP A 191 10.60 1.77 18.20
N SER A 192 9.64 2.44 18.83
CA SER A 192 8.50 1.78 19.51
C SER A 192 7.61 1.04 18.52
N PHE A 193 7.33 1.63 17.36
CA PHE A 193 6.57 1.00 16.27
C PHE A 193 7.24 -0.31 15.84
N ARG A 194 8.55 -0.29 15.62
CA ARG A 194 9.36 -1.45 15.24
C ARG A 194 9.36 -2.51 16.34
N LYS A 195 9.56 -2.12 17.59
CA LYS A 195 9.58 -3.00 18.76
C LYS A 195 8.24 -3.70 18.99
N ALA A 196 7.13 -3.17 18.52
CA ALA A 196 5.82 -3.79 18.68
C ALA A 196 5.75 -5.19 18.07
N PHE A 197 6.41 -5.38 16.92
CA PHE A 197 6.29 -6.60 16.13
C PHE A 197 7.09 -7.77 16.71
N HIS A 198 6.44 -8.92 16.75
CA HIS A 198 7.11 -10.21 17.00
C HIS A 198 8.14 -10.51 15.90
N THR A 199 9.10 -11.38 16.18
CA THR A 199 10.09 -11.80 15.18
C THR A 199 9.45 -12.41 13.92
N ASP A 200 8.35 -13.13 14.09
CA ASP A 200 7.54 -13.70 13.00
C ASP A 200 6.36 -12.80 12.60
N GLY A 201 6.35 -11.56 13.09
CA GLY A 201 5.29 -10.59 12.81
C GLY A 201 5.30 -10.16 11.36
N ILE A 202 4.11 -9.85 10.84
CA ILE A 202 3.92 -9.43 9.45
C ILE A 202 2.94 -8.26 9.36
N SER A 203 3.00 -7.52 8.25
CA SER A 203 1.95 -6.58 7.89
C SER A 203 1.27 -6.98 6.59
N TRP A 204 -0.03 -6.70 6.48
CA TRP A 204 -0.82 -6.91 5.28
C TRP A 204 -1.48 -5.60 4.84
N LEU A 205 -1.34 -5.28 3.57
CA LEU A 205 -2.12 -4.25 2.88
C LEU A 205 -3.04 -4.97 1.89
N TRP A 206 -4.31 -5.12 2.28
CA TRP A 206 -5.30 -5.92 1.54
C TRP A 206 -5.95 -5.21 0.36
N GLY A 207 -5.56 -3.96 0.11
CA GLY A 207 -6.05 -3.17 -1.01
C GLY A 207 -5.35 -3.47 -2.33
N CYS A 208 -5.65 -2.61 -3.31
CA CYS A 208 -5.00 -2.60 -4.62
C CYS A 208 -3.64 -1.90 -4.55
N ALA A 209 -2.77 -2.17 -5.52
CA ALA A 209 -1.62 -1.31 -5.82
C ALA A 209 -1.71 -0.86 -7.28
N PHE A 210 -2.87 -0.26 -7.61
CA PHE A 210 -3.13 0.19 -8.95
C PHE A 210 -2.51 1.58 -9.16
N PRO A 211 -1.65 1.77 -10.15
CA PRO A 211 -2.05 2.55 -11.31
C PRO A 211 -2.17 1.65 -12.54
N LYS A 212 -3.24 1.88 -13.27
CA LYS A 212 -3.61 1.24 -14.54
C LYS A 212 -2.45 1.19 -15.54
N VAL A 213 -1.54 2.10 -15.40
CA VAL A 213 -0.43 2.40 -16.30
C VAL A 213 0.73 1.43 -16.13
N VAL A 214 1.05 0.99 -14.91
CA VAL A 214 2.05 -0.10 -14.72
C VAL A 214 1.59 -1.37 -15.41
N ASN A 215 0.28 -1.59 -15.50
CA ASN A 215 -0.30 -2.68 -16.25
C ASN A 215 0.02 -2.62 -17.73
N HIS A 216 -0.13 -1.47 -18.35
CA HIS A 216 0.10 -1.32 -19.78
C HIS A 216 1.57 -1.54 -20.14
N SER A 217 2.49 -0.96 -19.37
CA SER A 217 3.93 -1.14 -19.59
C SER A 217 4.35 -2.61 -19.42
N LEU A 218 3.81 -3.29 -18.39
CA LEU A 218 4.04 -4.74 -18.19
C LEU A 218 3.41 -5.55 -19.31
N TRP A 219 2.22 -5.18 -19.76
CA TRP A 219 1.56 -5.83 -20.89
C TRP A 219 2.38 -5.69 -22.17
N ALA A 220 2.79 -4.47 -22.53
CA ALA A 220 3.63 -4.22 -23.70
C ALA A 220 4.93 -5.02 -23.64
N MET A 221 5.58 -5.05 -22.47
CA MET A 221 6.79 -5.85 -22.24
C MET A 221 6.55 -7.35 -22.48
N GLN A 222 5.46 -7.89 -21.95
CA GLN A 222 5.13 -9.32 -22.06
C GLN A 222 4.78 -9.74 -23.48
N HIS A 223 4.26 -8.83 -24.30
CA HIS A 223 3.94 -9.08 -25.70
C HIS A 223 5.13 -8.85 -26.64
N ALA A 224 6.25 -8.32 -26.13
CA ALA A 224 7.46 -8.23 -26.92
C ALA A 224 7.92 -9.63 -27.37
N PRO A 225 8.21 -9.86 -28.67
CA PRO A 225 8.50 -11.22 -29.20
C PRO A 225 9.66 -11.94 -28.52
N THR A 226 10.62 -11.17 -27.98
CA THR A 226 11.81 -11.69 -27.30
C THR A 226 11.58 -11.90 -25.81
N TYR A 227 10.47 -11.47 -25.24
CA TYR A 227 10.20 -11.60 -23.81
C TYR A 227 10.11 -13.06 -23.37
N ARG A 228 10.66 -13.33 -22.18
CA ARG A 228 10.54 -14.61 -21.47
C ARG A 228 10.23 -14.32 -20.00
N SER A 229 9.42 -15.15 -19.38
CA SER A 229 9.03 -15.00 -17.97
C SER A 229 10.14 -15.35 -16.97
N SER A 230 11.25 -15.90 -17.45
CA SER A 230 12.45 -16.19 -16.65
C SER A 230 13.68 -16.28 -17.55
N GLY A 231 14.87 -16.06 -16.98
CA GLY A 231 16.17 -16.27 -17.67
C GLY A 231 16.46 -15.28 -18.80
N LEU A 232 15.80 -14.12 -18.82
CA LEU A 232 16.08 -13.09 -19.81
C LEU A 232 17.37 -12.35 -19.43
N ALA A 233 18.28 -12.19 -20.39
CA ALA A 233 19.50 -11.44 -20.17
C ALA A 233 19.24 -9.93 -20.10
N GLU A 234 20.03 -9.20 -19.31
CA GLU A 234 19.86 -7.76 -19.07
C GLU A 234 19.99 -6.92 -20.35
N ASP A 235 20.85 -7.36 -21.29
CA ASP A 235 21.10 -6.71 -22.57
C ASP A 235 20.09 -7.10 -23.66
N THR A 236 19.14 -7.98 -23.36
CA THR A 236 18.08 -8.35 -24.30
C THR A 236 17.26 -7.12 -24.67
N VAL A 237 17.19 -6.87 -25.96
CA VAL A 237 16.41 -5.75 -26.50
C VAL A 237 14.94 -6.16 -26.63
N LEU A 238 14.06 -5.40 -26.01
CA LEU A 238 12.61 -5.55 -26.11
C LEU A 238 12.04 -4.43 -26.95
N ARG A 239 11.22 -4.79 -27.92
CA ARG A 239 10.41 -3.86 -28.69
C ARG A 239 9.03 -3.81 -28.04
N LEU A 240 8.67 -2.65 -27.50
CA LEU A 240 7.39 -2.39 -26.89
C LEU A 240 6.51 -1.64 -27.86
N ASP A 241 5.46 -2.28 -28.33
CA ASP A 241 4.49 -1.65 -29.23
C ASP A 241 3.37 -0.97 -28.41
N ASP A 242 2.69 -0.01 -29.01
CA ASP A 242 1.54 0.69 -28.44
C ASP A 242 1.79 1.46 -27.11
N VAL A 243 3.01 1.84 -26.81
CA VAL A 243 3.35 2.65 -25.63
C VAL A 243 2.72 4.03 -25.75
N THR A 244 2.00 4.44 -24.72
CA THR A 244 1.26 5.70 -24.66
C THR A 244 1.96 6.73 -23.76
N PRO A 245 1.64 8.03 -23.87
CA PRO A 245 2.11 9.05 -22.93
C PRO A 245 1.79 8.69 -21.46
N ASP A 246 0.63 8.08 -21.21
CA ASP A 246 0.23 7.64 -19.88
C ASP A 246 1.14 6.52 -19.35
N ASP A 247 1.61 5.61 -20.21
CA ASP A 247 2.56 4.56 -19.84
C ASP A 247 3.90 5.17 -19.42
N VAL A 248 4.35 6.20 -20.11
CA VAL A 248 5.56 6.95 -19.74
C VAL A 248 5.35 7.71 -18.46
N ALA A 249 4.23 8.42 -18.30
CA ALA A 249 3.92 9.19 -17.09
C ALA A 249 3.93 8.36 -15.81
N SER A 250 3.54 7.09 -15.87
CA SER A 250 3.58 6.21 -14.70
C SER A 250 4.98 5.78 -14.28
N LEU A 251 5.88 5.78 -15.23
CA LEU A 251 7.30 5.54 -15.06
C LEU A 251 8.10 6.83 -15.22
N GLU A 252 7.42 7.98 -15.11
CA GLU A 252 7.93 9.30 -15.49
C GLU A 252 9.25 9.64 -14.80
N ASP A 253 9.34 9.41 -13.50
CA ASP A 253 10.57 9.66 -12.74
C ASP A 253 11.77 8.87 -13.28
N VAL A 254 11.50 7.82 -14.03
CA VAL A 254 12.49 6.84 -14.50
C VAL A 254 12.69 6.89 -16.02
N LEU A 255 11.62 7.04 -16.78
CA LEU A 255 11.65 7.00 -18.25
C LEU A 255 11.67 8.37 -18.91
N HIS A 256 11.05 9.39 -18.30
CA HIS A 256 10.98 10.72 -18.88
C HIS A 256 12.34 11.35 -19.23
N PRO A 257 13.38 11.24 -18.37
CA PRO A 257 14.71 11.75 -18.71
C PRO A 257 15.32 11.12 -19.97
N LEU A 258 14.86 9.93 -20.34
CA LEU A 258 15.41 9.14 -21.45
C LEU A 258 14.60 9.29 -22.76
N LEU A 259 13.29 9.40 -22.63
CA LEU A 259 12.38 9.34 -23.77
C LEU A 259 11.90 10.72 -24.22
N GLY A 260 12.13 11.76 -23.43
CA GLY A 260 11.67 13.10 -23.72
C GLY A 260 10.13 13.19 -23.80
N THR A 261 9.63 14.11 -24.62
CA THR A 261 8.18 14.32 -24.80
C THR A 261 7.59 13.23 -25.68
N PHE A 262 6.56 12.55 -25.15
CA PHE A 262 5.80 11.51 -25.84
C PHE A 262 4.47 12.10 -26.34
N PRO A 263 4.37 12.56 -27.58
CA PRO A 263 3.15 13.23 -28.05
C PRO A 263 2.01 12.27 -28.42
N SER A 264 2.32 11.01 -28.67
CA SER A 264 1.33 10.02 -29.16
C SER A 264 1.79 8.60 -28.86
N ARG A 265 0.90 7.64 -29.09
CA ARG A 265 1.19 6.21 -29.04
C ARG A 265 2.29 5.84 -30.04
N GLN A 266 3.30 5.11 -29.60
CA GLN A 266 4.43 4.73 -30.45
C GLN A 266 5.07 3.40 -30.01
N THR A 267 5.95 2.89 -30.87
CA THR A 267 6.83 1.78 -30.56
C THR A 267 8.13 2.31 -29.98
N ILE A 268 8.57 1.74 -28.88
CA ILE A 268 9.88 2.04 -28.28
C ILE A 268 10.72 0.76 -28.16
N THR A 269 12.01 0.93 -28.13
CA THR A 269 12.97 -0.17 -27.97
C THR A 269 13.84 0.11 -26.77
N LEU A 270 13.84 -0.82 -25.81
CA LEU A 270 14.57 -0.71 -24.56
C LEU A 270 15.24 -2.03 -24.19
N LYS A 271 16.36 -1.96 -23.49
CA LYS A 271 16.96 -3.15 -22.89
C LYS A 271 16.11 -3.65 -21.71
N PHE A 272 16.00 -4.95 -21.58
CA PHE A 272 15.26 -5.58 -20.48
C PHE A 272 15.79 -5.15 -19.11
N GLY A 273 17.09 -5.06 -18.92
CA GLY A 273 17.72 -4.62 -17.68
C GLY A 273 17.25 -3.25 -17.23
N PHE A 274 17.05 -2.31 -18.17
CA PHE A 274 16.52 -0.99 -17.89
C PHE A 274 15.07 -1.06 -17.40
N LEU A 275 14.21 -1.80 -18.11
CA LEU A 275 12.81 -1.98 -17.69
C LEU A 275 12.72 -2.65 -16.31
N ARG A 276 13.49 -3.72 -16.09
CA ARG A 276 13.57 -4.40 -14.80
C ARG A 276 13.96 -3.44 -13.67
N TRP A 277 14.98 -2.63 -13.91
CA TRP A 277 15.41 -1.60 -12.96
C TRP A 277 14.31 -0.57 -12.71
N ALA A 278 13.65 -0.07 -13.76
CA ALA A 278 12.56 0.90 -13.66
C ALA A 278 11.42 0.38 -12.77
N PHE A 279 10.98 -0.86 -13.00
CA PHE A 279 9.96 -1.49 -12.17
C PHE A 279 10.45 -1.74 -10.73
N CYS A 280 11.70 -2.09 -10.53
CA CYS A 280 12.29 -2.23 -9.20
C CYS A 280 12.28 -0.88 -8.46
N ALA A 281 12.76 0.19 -9.07
CA ALA A 281 12.80 1.54 -8.49
C ALA A 281 11.39 2.01 -8.10
N LYS A 282 10.39 1.74 -8.96
CA LYS A 282 9.00 2.08 -8.65
C LYS A 282 8.46 1.28 -7.47
N ASN A 283 8.82 0.01 -7.35
CA ASN A 283 8.47 -0.79 -6.17
C ASN A 283 9.15 -0.28 -4.90
N GLN A 284 10.41 0.20 -4.97
CA GLN A 284 11.11 0.81 -3.84
C GLN A 284 10.37 2.02 -3.25
N SER A 285 9.70 2.81 -4.09
CA SER A 285 8.90 3.97 -3.66
C SER A 285 7.51 3.60 -3.14
N SER A 286 7.15 2.32 -3.16
CA SER A 286 5.82 1.88 -2.72
C SER A 286 5.65 1.92 -1.21
N TYR A 287 4.40 2.06 -0.78
CA TYR A 287 4.04 2.01 0.63
C TYR A 287 4.43 0.68 1.30
N ALA A 288 4.33 -0.42 0.57
CA ALA A 288 4.70 -1.74 1.08
C ALA A 288 6.18 -1.79 1.51
N VAL A 289 7.08 -1.20 0.71
CA VAL A 289 8.51 -1.12 1.05
C VAL A 289 8.74 -0.15 2.21
N ALA A 290 8.08 1.02 2.22
CA ALA A 290 8.20 1.97 3.33
C ALA A 290 7.75 1.35 4.67
N LEU A 291 6.61 0.65 4.68
CA LEU A 291 6.11 -0.05 5.86
C LEU A 291 7.03 -1.21 6.27
N ALA A 292 7.54 -1.98 5.31
CA ALA A 292 8.48 -3.07 5.62
C ALA A 292 9.78 -2.54 6.24
N ALA A 293 10.31 -1.43 5.73
CA ALA A 293 11.48 -0.75 6.31
C ALA A 293 11.19 -0.22 7.72
N ALA A 294 10.01 0.38 7.93
CA ALA A 294 9.60 0.91 9.23
C ALA A 294 9.45 -0.19 10.29
N THR A 295 8.79 -1.28 9.96
CA THR A 295 8.55 -2.41 10.87
C THR A 295 9.75 -3.34 11.02
N GLN A 296 10.71 -3.33 10.08
CA GLN A 296 11.75 -4.35 9.93
C GLN A 296 11.18 -5.76 9.82
N ARG A 297 9.97 -5.87 9.22
CA ARG A 297 9.24 -7.13 9.01
C ARG A 297 8.73 -7.20 7.58
N PRO A 298 8.49 -8.39 7.04
CA PRO A 298 7.89 -8.53 5.72
C PRO A 298 6.50 -7.90 5.65
N VAL A 299 6.19 -7.26 4.53
CA VAL A 299 4.86 -6.75 4.22
C VAL A 299 4.29 -7.52 3.05
N ARG A 300 3.05 -7.97 3.18
CA ARG A 300 2.29 -8.58 2.10
C ARG A 300 1.35 -7.54 1.53
N ALA A 301 1.54 -7.22 0.27
CA ALA A 301 0.78 -6.18 -0.41
C ALA A 301 0.56 -6.54 -1.88
N ALA A 302 -0.42 -5.89 -2.50
CA ALA A 302 -0.64 -6.03 -3.93
C ALA A 302 0.63 -5.63 -4.70
N LEU A 303 0.97 -6.42 -5.72
CA LEU A 303 2.03 -6.08 -6.65
C LEU A 303 1.58 -4.90 -7.52
N LEU A 304 2.50 -4.02 -7.90
CA LEU A 304 2.14 -2.86 -8.72
C LEU A 304 1.44 -3.29 -10.00
N GLY A 305 0.36 -2.60 -10.34
CA GLY A 305 -0.47 -2.93 -11.50
C GLY A 305 -1.50 -4.03 -11.26
N THR A 306 -1.70 -4.48 -10.02
CA THR A 306 -2.69 -5.49 -9.67
C THR A 306 -3.77 -4.91 -8.74
N TYR A 307 -4.90 -5.57 -8.64
CA TYR A 307 -6.00 -5.14 -7.79
C TYR A 307 -6.51 -6.28 -6.90
N ALA A 308 -7.24 -5.92 -5.86
CA ALA A 308 -7.84 -6.88 -4.95
C ALA A 308 -9.29 -7.17 -5.35
N GLU A 309 -9.63 -8.44 -5.38
CA GLU A 309 -11.01 -8.93 -5.54
C GLU A 309 -11.34 -9.92 -4.44
N TYR A 310 -12.61 -10.22 -4.28
CA TYR A 310 -13.01 -11.35 -3.44
C TYR A 310 -12.48 -12.66 -4.02
N ASP A 311 -12.03 -13.55 -3.15
CA ASP A 311 -11.71 -14.92 -3.55
C ASP A 311 -12.97 -15.68 -4.02
N THR A 312 -12.80 -16.88 -4.53
CA THR A 312 -13.89 -17.70 -5.07
C THR A 312 -14.96 -18.07 -4.03
N THR A 313 -14.65 -17.96 -2.75
CA THR A 313 -15.60 -18.19 -1.66
C THR A 313 -16.35 -16.92 -1.26
N GLY A 314 -15.90 -15.75 -1.71
CA GLY A 314 -16.42 -14.46 -1.30
C GLY A 314 -16.07 -14.09 0.14
N ASP A 315 -15.16 -14.83 0.80
CA ASP A 315 -14.86 -14.67 2.21
C ASP A 315 -13.70 -13.72 2.48
N MET A 316 -12.70 -13.69 1.59
CA MET A 316 -11.49 -12.88 1.77
C MET A 316 -11.07 -12.25 0.45
N LEU A 317 -10.18 -11.28 0.54
CA LEU A 317 -9.58 -10.67 -0.63
C LEU A 317 -8.43 -11.52 -1.18
N MET A 318 -8.27 -11.47 -2.49
CA MET A 318 -7.17 -12.08 -3.23
C MET A 318 -6.67 -11.07 -4.26
N ASN A 319 -5.36 -11.02 -4.44
CA ASN A 319 -4.77 -10.16 -5.46
C ASN A 319 -4.88 -10.80 -6.84
N VAL A 320 -5.31 -10.04 -7.82
CA VAL A 320 -5.47 -10.48 -9.20
C VAL A 320 -4.74 -9.56 -10.17
N PRO A 321 -4.10 -10.11 -11.20
CA PRO A 321 -3.54 -9.29 -12.26
C PRO A 321 -4.69 -8.72 -13.10
N ALA A 322 -4.66 -7.44 -13.44
CA ALA A 322 -5.76 -6.79 -14.14
C ALA A 322 -6.16 -7.58 -15.41
N LYS A 323 -5.36 -7.63 -16.42
CA LYS A 323 -5.66 -8.41 -17.65
C LYS A 323 -4.56 -9.42 -18.02
N PHE A 324 -3.51 -9.56 -17.20
CA PHE A 324 -2.25 -10.16 -17.66
C PHE A 324 -1.69 -11.15 -16.65
N GLY A 325 -1.84 -12.43 -16.95
CA GLY A 325 -1.41 -13.52 -16.06
C GLY A 325 0.11 -13.63 -15.79
N ALA A 326 0.94 -12.96 -16.59
CA ALA A 326 2.39 -13.04 -16.44
C ALA A 326 3.00 -12.06 -15.41
N HIS A 327 2.22 -11.17 -14.80
CA HIS A 327 2.67 -10.23 -13.77
C HIS A 327 3.40 -10.94 -12.64
N PHE A 328 2.79 -11.96 -12.08
CA PHE A 328 3.34 -12.68 -10.94
C PHE A 328 4.69 -13.34 -11.24
N ALA A 329 4.85 -13.88 -12.46
CA ALA A 329 6.11 -14.46 -12.90
C ALA A 329 7.20 -13.41 -13.02
N PHE A 330 6.91 -12.24 -13.57
CA PHE A 330 7.85 -11.12 -13.65
C PHE A 330 8.32 -10.69 -12.26
N TYR A 331 7.41 -10.40 -11.35
CA TYR A 331 7.75 -9.96 -10.00
C TYR A 331 8.56 -11.01 -9.25
N LYS A 332 8.16 -12.26 -9.31
CA LYS A 332 8.87 -13.36 -8.67
C LYS A 332 10.27 -13.58 -9.25
N ASN A 333 10.36 -13.69 -10.58
CA ASN A 333 11.58 -14.18 -11.23
C ASN A 333 12.62 -13.09 -11.47
N TYR A 334 12.19 -11.82 -11.60
CA TYR A 334 13.07 -10.72 -11.94
C TYR A 334 13.23 -9.66 -10.85
N LEU A 335 12.25 -9.51 -9.96
CA LEU A 335 12.32 -8.55 -8.86
C LEU A 335 12.49 -9.23 -7.50
N GLY A 336 12.50 -10.56 -7.42
CA GLY A 336 12.68 -11.28 -6.17
C GLY A 336 11.50 -11.09 -5.19
N LEU A 337 10.30 -10.74 -5.68
CA LEU A 337 9.10 -10.57 -4.88
C LEU A 337 8.21 -11.82 -4.99
N PRO A 338 8.36 -12.80 -4.08
CA PRO A 338 7.54 -14.00 -4.10
C PRO A 338 6.10 -13.68 -3.68
N LEU A 339 5.19 -14.58 -4.03
CA LEU A 339 3.80 -14.50 -3.55
C LEU A 339 3.69 -15.00 -2.11
N ASP A 340 2.68 -14.50 -1.42
CA ASP A 340 2.38 -14.87 -0.05
C ASP A 340 2.08 -16.39 0.10
N PRO A 341 2.50 -17.00 1.23
CA PRO A 341 2.33 -18.44 1.44
C PRO A 341 0.89 -18.86 1.77
N GLU A 342 -0.04 -17.92 1.97
CA GLU A 342 -1.46 -18.22 2.20
C GLU A 342 -2.25 -18.38 0.91
N GLY A 343 -1.60 -18.18 -0.26
CA GLY A 343 -2.21 -18.33 -1.57
C GLY A 343 -3.14 -17.17 -1.98
N ARG A 344 -3.03 -16.03 -1.31
CA ARG A 344 -3.82 -14.83 -1.61
C ARG A 344 -3.24 -14.00 -2.76
N ARG A 345 -2.08 -14.42 -3.28
CA ARG A 345 -1.37 -13.82 -4.43
C ARG A 345 -0.87 -12.40 -4.20
N TYR A 346 -0.73 -11.97 -2.94
CA TYR A 346 -0.04 -10.73 -2.62
C TYR A 346 1.47 -10.94 -2.69
N GLY A 347 2.20 -9.92 -3.12
CA GLY A 347 3.66 -9.94 -3.10
C GLY A 347 4.19 -9.84 -1.67
N VAL A 348 5.32 -10.50 -1.39
CA VAL A 348 6.03 -10.37 -0.11
C VAL A 348 7.17 -9.40 -0.28
N TYR A 349 7.03 -8.22 0.31
CA TYR A 349 8.02 -7.14 0.28
C TYR A 349 8.96 -7.26 1.48
N PRO A 350 10.28 -7.34 1.23
CA PRO A 350 11.26 -7.41 2.31
C PRO A 350 11.49 -6.03 2.96
N PRO A 351 12.07 -5.97 4.17
CA PRO A 351 12.45 -4.70 4.82
C PRO A 351 13.42 -3.82 4.00
N ALA A 352 14.17 -4.43 3.11
CA ALA A 352 15.03 -3.73 2.16
C ALA A 352 14.88 -4.37 0.78
N LEU A 353 14.23 -3.65 -0.12
CA LEU A 353 14.23 -3.99 -1.55
C LEU A 353 15.37 -3.20 -2.20
N VAL A 354 16.40 -3.92 -2.63
CA VAL A 354 17.58 -3.30 -3.27
C VAL A 354 17.49 -3.48 -4.77
N CYS A 355 17.46 -2.38 -5.50
CA CYS A 355 17.56 -2.38 -6.95
C CYS A 355 19.02 -2.26 -7.38
N ALA A 356 19.41 -2.96 -8.42
CA ALA A 356 20.70 -2.72 -9.06
C ALA A 356 20.80 -1.25 -9.52
N PRO A 357 22.01 -0.69 -9.68
CA PRO A 357 22.17 0.62 -10.31
C PRO A 357 21.48 0.67 -11.68
N ALA A 358 21.02 1.87 -12.05
CA ALA A 358 20.40 2.06 -13.36
C ALA A 358 21.38 1.65 -14.48
N PRO A 359 21.04 0.65 -15.29
CA PRO A 359 21.85 0.34 -16.47
C PRO A 359 21.65 1.41 -17.55
N ALA A 360 22.55 1.45 -18.52
CA ALA A 360 22.31 2.24 -19.72
C ALA A 360 21.04 1.72 -20.45
N PRO A 361 20.20 2.62 -20.93
CA PRO A 361 18.93 2.29 -21.57
C PRO A 361 19.06 1.45 -22.84
#